data_547f2a9d6917cd27d9c368f03cf2107d
#
_entry.id   547f2a9d6917cd27d9c368f03cf2107d
#
_cell.length_a   1.000
_cell.length_b   1.000
_cell.length_c   1.000
_cell.angle_alpha   90.00
_cell.angle_beta   90.00
_cell.angle_gamma   90.00
#
_symmetry.space_group_name_H-M   'P 1'
#
loop_
_entity.id
_entity.type
_entity.pdbx_description
1 polymer ?
#
loop_
_entity_poly.entity_id
_entity_poly.type
_entity_poly.pdbx_seq_one_letter_code
_entity_poly.pdbx_strand_id
1 'polypeptide(L)'
;LVNGTAAIHLALILADVGEGDEVLAPTFTFVATANAISYLKATPHFVDNNEDTLGVDPKKLYEYLNKFTKQKDGKCINLKTNKIIKAIIPTHVFGHPCKIDEIVDIARKFNILVIEDAAESIGSYYKNKHTGTFGLMGALSFNGNKTITTGGGGAILTNNKEIAKKAKHLSTTAKLDHKWDYLHDEIGFNYRLPNIN
;
A
#
# COMPACT_ATOMS: atom_id res chain seq x y z
N LEU A 1 11.62 -7.20 -3.71
CA LEU A 1 11.96 -6.51 -2.46
C LEU A 1 12.30 -7.52 -1.34
N VAL A 2 12.95 -7.07 -0.28
CA VAL A 2 13.40 -7.94 0.83
C VAL A 2 12.27 -8.56 1.64
N ASN A 3 11.11 -7.94 1.72
CA ASN A 3 9.89 -8.46 2.39
C ASN A 3 8.66 -7.62 2.04
N GLY A 4 7.47 -8.09 2.46
CA GLY A 4 6.21 -7.39 2.24
C GLY A 4 6.11 -6.04 2.96
N THR A 5 6.67 -5.90 4.15
CA THR A 5 6.70 -4.62 4.88
C THR A 5 7.46 -3.55 4.11
N ALA A 6 8.63 -3.91 3.54
CA ALA A 6 9.39 -3.03 2.67
C ALA A 6 8.63 -2.68 1.38
N ALA A 7 7.81 -3.61 0.87
CA ALA A 7 6.94 -3.35 -0.28
C ALA A 7 5.85 -2.32 0.05
N ILE A 8 5.15 -2.46 1.19
CA ILE A 8 4.16 -1.48 1.64
C ILE A 8 4.81 -0.12 1.92
N HIS A 9 5.94 -0.11 2.62
CA HIS A 9 6.67 1.13 2.93
C HIS A 9 7.07 1.88 1.66
N LEU A 10 7.68 1.20 0.70
CA LEU A 10 8.08 1.82 -0.56
C LEU A 10 6.87 2.26 -1.40
N ALA A 11 5.77 1.50 -1.40
CA ALA A 11 4.54 1.89 -2.08
C ALA A 11 3.93 3.18 -1.49
N LEU A 12 4.00 3.35 -0.17
CA LEU A 12 3.57 4.59 0.49
C LEU A 12 4.45 5.79 0.10
N ILE A 13 5.77 5.61 0.00
CA ILE A 13 6.69 6.65 -0.50
C ILE A 13 6.33 7.04 -1.94
N LEU A 14 6.10 6.05 -2.80
CA LEU A 14 5.71 6.27 -4.20
C LEU A 14 4.33 6.93 -4.35
N ALA A 15 3.48 6.80 -3.33
CA ALA A 15 2.20 7.51 -3.20
C ALA A 15 2.36 8.91 -2.58
N ASP A 16 3.60 9.36 -2.34
CA ASP A 16 3.91 10.66 -1.74
C ASP A 16 3.27 10.83 -0.34
N VAL A 17 3.20 9.75 0.44
CA VAL A 17 2.78 9.78 1.84
C VAL A 17 3.95 10.23 2.71
N GLY A 18 3.70 11.17 3.61
CA GLY A 18 4.72 11.71 4.48
C GLY A 18 4.21 12.19 5.84
N GLU A 19 5.09 12.91 6.55
CA GLU A 19 4.79 13.46 7.86
C GLU A 19 3.55 14.37 7.82
N GLY A 20 2.60 14.10 8.72
CA GLY A 20 1.35 14.86 8.80
C GLY A 20 0.20 14.30 7.99
N ASP A 21 0.42 13.34 7.09
CA ASP A 21 -0.65 12.65 6.39
C ASP A 21 -1.33 11.59 7.27
N GLU A 22 -2.54 11.21 6.90
CA GLU A 22 -3.24 10.03 7.41
C GLU A 22 -3.36 8.98 6.30
N VAL A 23 -3.22 7.71 6.70
CA VAL A 23 -3.46 6.56 5.82
C VAL A 23 -4.49 5.65 6.47
N LEU A 24 -5.58 5.38 5.75
CA LEU A 24 -6.62 4.48 6.21
C LEU A 24 -6.14 3.03 6.13
N ALA A 25 -6.41 2.25 7.17
CA ALA A 25 -6.15 0.82 7.22
C ALA A 25 -7.25 0.10 8.00
N PRO A 26 -7.56 -1.18 7.70
CA PRO A 26 -8.51 -1.93 8.51
C PRO A 26 -7.96 -2.17 9.92
N THR A 27 -8.85 -2.31 10.91
CA THR A 27 -8.43 -2.68 12.28
C THR A 27 -7.93 -4.12 12.35
N PHE A 28 -8.43 -4.99 11.47
CA PHE A 28 -7.99 -6.37 11.37
C PHE A 28 -6.97 -6.50 10.23
N THR A 29 -5.71 -6.31 10.56
CA THR A 29 -4.57 -6.42 9.66
C THR A 29 -3.32 -6.87 10.43
N PHE A 30 -2.31 -7.32 9.70
CA PHE A 30 -1.00 -7.54 10.31
C PHE A 30 -0.32 -6.20 10.65
N VAL A 31 0.41 -6.17 11.76
CA VAL A 31 1.05 -4.95 12.28
C VAL A 31 1.97 -4.25 11.28
N ALA A 32 2.51 -4.98 10.30
CA ALA A 32 3.38 -4.42 9.26
C ALA A 32 2.73 -3.29 8.48
N THR A 33 1.40 -3.35 8.23
CA THR A 33 0.65 -2.31 7.54
C THR A 33 0.71 -1.00 8.33
N ALA A 34 0.41 -1.03 9.63
CA ALA A 34 0.46 0.14 10.50
C ALA A 34 1.90 0.65 10.70
N ASN A 35 2.87 -0.28 10.86
CA ASN A 35 4.27 0.08 11.01
C ASN A 35 4.82 0.80 9.77
N ALA A 36 4.52 0.31 8.57
CA ALA A 36 4.98 0.94 7.34
C ALA A 36 4.48 2.38 7.18
N ILE A 37 3.24 2.65 7.61
CA ILE A 37 2.69 4.01 7.68
C ILE A 37 3.49 4.86 8.69
N SER A 38 3.75 4.30 9.87
CA SER A 38 4.45 4.99 10.95
C SER A 38 5.91 5.29 10.62
N TYR A 39 6.57 4.47 9.79
CA TYR A 39 7.95 4.74 9.33
C TYR A 39 8.06 6.07 8.58
N LEU A 40 6.98 6.52 7.93
CA LEU A 40 6.90 7.80 7.23
C LEU A 40 6.43 8.95 8.12
N LYS A 41 6.29 8.74 9.42
CA LYS A 41 5.69 9.68 10.38
C LYS A 41 4.25 10.09 10.00
N ALA A 42 3.61 9.33 9.13
CA ALA A 42 2.19 9.42 8.85
C ALA A 42 1.40 8.71 9.95
N THR A 43 0.13 9.05 10.07
CA THR A 43 -0.76 8.49 11.09
C THR A 43 -1.58 7.33 10.52
N PRO A 44 -1.45 6.10 11.04
CA PRO A 44 -2.41 5.05 10.76
C PRO A 44 -3.80 5.46 11.27
N HIS A 45 -4.76 5.49 10.38
CA HIS A 45 -6.14 5.81 10.71
C HIS A 45 -7.01 4.58 10.46
N PHE A 46 -7.47 3.94 11.53
CA PHE A 46 -8.17 2.69 11.43
C PHE A 46 -9.65 2.87 11.04
N VAL A 47 -10.11 1.98 10.16
CA VAL A 47 -11.49 1.90 9.68
C VAL A 47 -12.07 0.52 9.95
N ASP A 48 -13.40 0.42 9.96
CA ASP A 48 -14.11 -0.80 10.29
C ASP A 48 -13.93 -1.90 9.25
N ASN A 49 -13.99 -3.13 9.74
CA ASN A 49 -13.96 -4.34 8.92
C ASN A 49 -15.37 -4.82 8.56
N ASN A 50 -15.47 -5.43 7.40
CA ASN A 50 -16.65 -6.15 6.93
C ASN A 50 -16.66 -7.57 7.54
N GLU A 51 -17.80 -8.01 8.05
CA GLU A 51 -17.93 -9.30 8.75
C GLU A 51 -17.74 -10.50 7.82
N ASP A 52 -18.11 -10.37 6.54
CA ASP A 52 -18.03 -11.48 5.58
C ASP A 52 -16.61 -11.69 5.06
N THR A 53 -15.87 -10.58 4.81
CA THR A 53 -14.55 -10.62 4.16
C THR A 53 -13.40 -10.36 5.11
N LEU A 54 -13.68 -9.89 6.32
CA LEU A 54 -12.73 -9.41 7.33
C LEU A 54 -11.85 -8.24 6.86
N GLY A 55 -11.93 -7.84 5.60
CA GLY A 55 -11.28 -6.65 5.06
C GLY A 55 -12.07 -5.36 5.36
N VAL A 56 -11.66 -4.24 4.79
CA VAL A 56 -12.37 -2.95 4.95
C VAL A 56 -13.83 -3.08 4.54
N ASP A 57 -14.75 -2.55 5.36
CA ASP A 57 -16.17 -2.44 5.03
C ASP A 57 -16.42 -1.24 4.12
N PRO A 58 -16.83 -1.44 2.85
CA PRO A 58 -17.04 -0.32 1.93
C PRO A 58 -18.16 0.63 2.35
N LYS A 59 -19.24 0.09 2.93
CA LYS A 59 -20.38 0.91 3.35
C LYS A 59 -19.98 1.83 4.49
N LYS A 60 -19.37 1.29 5.54
CA LYS A 60 -18.90 2.06 6.69
C LYS A 60 -17.79 3.05 6.29
N LEU A 61 -16.89 2.65 5.37
CA LEU A 61 -15.88 3.54 4.81
C LEU A 61 -16.51 4.74 4.13
N TYR A 62 -17.51 4.52 3.27
CA TYR A 62 -18.22 5.60 2.59
C TYR A 62 -18.93 6.53 3.57
N GLU A 63 -19.66 5.97 4.53
CA GLU A 63 -20.37 6.73 5.57
C GLU A 63 -19.39 7.59 6.39
N TYR A 64 -18.25 7.00 6.78
CA TYR A 64 -17.18 7.69 7.51
C TYR A 64 -16.63 8.87 6.70
N LEU A 65 -16.19 8.61 5.48
CA LEU A 65 -15.58 9.64 4.62
C LEU A 65 -16.56 10.77 4.32
N ASN A 66 -17.81 10.44 4.01
CA ASN A 66 -18.85 11.43 3.73
C ASN A 66 -19.16 12.32 4.93
N LYS A 67 -19.14 11.77 6.15
CA LYS A 67 -19.47 12.49 7.37
C LYS A 67 -18.32 13.29 7.96
N PHE A 68 -17.11 12.77 7.87
CA PHE A 68 -15.96 13.29 8.63
C PHE A 68 -14.84 13.85 7.77
N THR A 69 -15.06 13.99 6.46
CA THR A 69 -14.06 14.60 5.58
C THR A 69 -14.67 15.72 4.72
N LYS A 70 -13.80 16.55 4.17
CA LYS A 70 -14.12 17.53 3.13
C LYS A 70 -13.12 17.45 2.00
N GLN A 71 -13.59 17.68 0.78
CA GLN A 71 -12.74 17.86 -0.39
C GLN A 71 -12.28 19.32 -0.48
N LYS A 72 -10.99 19.54 -0.56
CA LYS A 72 -10.39 20.87 -0.78
C LYS A 72 -9.13 20.74 -1.62
N ASP A 73 -9.04 21.46 -2.72
CA ASP A 73 -7.89 21.51 -3.63
C ASP A 73 -7.43 20.09 -4.08
N GLY A 74 -8.40 19.21 -4.41
CA GLY A 74 -8.15 17.83 -4.79
C GLY A 74 -7.67 16.89 -3.67
N LYS A 75 -7.76 17.33 -2.40
CA LYS A 75 -7.33 16.55 -1.23
C LYS A 75 -8.50 16.19 -0.33
N CYS A 76 -8.46 14.98 0.23
CA CYS A 76 -9.40 14.54 1.26
C CYS A 76 -8.89 14.97 2.64
N ILE A 77 -9.58 15.89 3.29
CA ILE A 77 -9.16 16.43 4.59
C ILE A 77 -10.08 15.89 5.68
N ASN A 78 -9.50 15.27 6.69
CA ASN A 78 -10.19 14.84 7.89
C ASN A 78 -10.61 16.06 8.73
N LEU A 79 -11.91 16.19 9.01
CA LEU A 79 -12.46 17.34 9.75
C LEU A 79 -12.08 17.35 11.23
N LYS A 80 -11.70 16.21 11.81
CA LYS A 80 -11.30 16.12 13.23
C LYS A 80 -9.83 16.49 13.45
N THR A 81 -8.95 16.04 12.55
CA THR A 81 -7.51 16.20 12.70
C THR A 81 -6.95 17.33 11.85
N ASN A 82 -7.72 17.80 10.86
CA ASN A 82 -7.31 18.73 9.80
C ASN A 82 -6.12 18.21 8.96
N LYS A 83 -5.88 16.89 8.96
CA LYS A 83 -4.84 16.21 8.18
C LYS A 83 -5.40 15.72 6.84
N ILE A 84 -4.51 15.49 5.88
CA ILE A 84 -4.86 14.91 4.59
C ILE A 84 -4.93 13.39 4.75
N ILE A 85 -6.04 12.78 4.33
CA ILE A 85 -6.14 11.35 4.12
C ILE A 85 -5.59 11.07 2.72
N LYS A 86 -4.35 10.58 2.64
CA LYS A 86 -3.61 10.45 1.39
C LYS A 86 -3.86 9.13 0.69
N ALA A 87 -3.93 8.05 1.46
CA ALA A 87 -4.08 6.70 0.94
C ALA A 87 -4.97 5.82 1.84
N ILE A 88 -5.40 4.70 1.29
CA ILE A 88 -5.99 3.58 2.01
C ILE A 88 -5.23 2.30 1.66
N ILE A 89 -5.01 1.44 2.67
CA ILE A 89 -4.39 0.13 2.51
C ILE A 89 -5.42 -0.95 2.85
N PRO A 90 -6.31 -1.33 1.92
CA PRO A 90 -7.18 -2.49 2.12
C PRO A 90 -6.33 -3.76 2.14
N THR A 91 -6.64 -4.66 3.10
CA THR A 91 -5.95 -5.94 3.28
C THR A 91 -6.84 -7.07 2.76
N HIS A 92 -6.26 -7.97 1.97
CA HIS A 92 -6.88 -9.24 1.59
C HIS A 92 -6.56 -10.28 2.66
N VAL A 93 -7.39 -10.32 3.69
CA VAL A 93 -7.15 -11.07 4.93
C VAL A 93 -7.07 -12.57 4.65
N PHE A 94 -5.99 -13.21 5.08
CA PHE A 94 -5.69 -14.64 4.83
C PHE A 94 -5.78 -15.04 3.34
N GLY A 95 -5.55 -14.10 2.43
CA GLY A 95 -5.65 -14.31 1.00
C GLY A 95 -7.07 -14.23 0.43
N HIS A 96 -8.09 -14.00 1.26
CA HIS A 96 -9.46 -13.79 0.80
C HIS A 96 -9.65 -12.35 0.32
N PRO A 97 -10.16 -12.16 -0.90
CA PRO A 97 -10.36 -10.82 -1.44
C PRO A 97 -11.40 -10.03 -0.61
N CYS A 98 -11.06 -8.82 -0.20
CA CYS A 98 -12.05 -7.85 0.24
C CYS A 98 -12.88 -7.34 -0.97
N LYS A 99 -13.94 -6.57 -0.73
CA LYS A 99 -14.76 -5.94 -1.80
C LYS A 99 -13.99 -4.79 -2.45
N ILE A 100 -12.88 -5.14 -3.09
CA ILE A 100 -11.84 -4.19 -3.53
C ILE A 100 -12.32 -3.20 -4.59
N ASP A 101 -13.21 -3.60 -5.49
CA ASP A 101 -13.78 -2.72 -6.51
C ASP A 101 -14.61 -1.59 -5.89
N GLU A 102 -15.46 -1.91 -4.90
CA GLU A 102 -16.23 -0.92 -4.15
C GLU A 102 -15.30 0.05 -3.40
N ILE A 103 -14.23 -0.47 -2.77
CA ILE A 103 -13.24 0.35 -2.06
C ILE A 103 -12.51 1.29 -3.02
N VAL A 104 -12.09 0.80 -4.19
CA VAL A 104 -11.44 1.62 -5.23
C VAL A 104 -12.36 2.71 -5.72
N ASP A 105 -13.64 2.42 -5.95
CA ASP A 105 -14.62 3.40 -6.41
C ASP A 105 -14.89 4.48 -5.36
N ILE A 106 -14.96 4.10 -4.08
CA ILE A 106 -15.08 5.05 -2.97
C ILE A 106 -13.82 5.91 -2.88
N ALA A 107 -12.64 5.29 -2.86
CA ALA A 107 -11.37 6.01 -2.76
C ALA A 107 -11.21 7.04 -3.88
N ARG A 108 -11.61 6.70 -5.12
CA ARG A 108 -11.60 7.61 -6.27
C ARG A 108 -12.51 8.82 -6.05
N LYS A 109 -13.72 8.64 -5.48
CA LYS A 109 -14.64 9.75 -5.17
C LYS A 109 -14.04 10.74 -4.16
N PHE A 110 -13.19 10.26 -3.28
CA PHE A 110 -12.58 11.07 -2.23
C PHE A 110 -11.12 11.46 -2.53
N ASN A 111 -10.61 11.19 -3.74
CA ASN A 111 -9.22 11.45 -4.14
C ASN A 111 -8.19 10.80 -3.19
N ILE A 112 -8.46 9.57 -2.76
CA ILE A 112 -7.61 8.75 -1.90
C ILE A 112 -6.94 7.69 -2.77
N LEU A 113 -5.62 7.50 -2.64
CA LEU A 113 -4.88 6.47 -3.35
C LEU A 113 -5.10 5.09 -2.70
N VAL A 114 -5.21 4.04 -3.51
CA VAL A 114 -5.37 2.66 -3.01
C VAL A 114 -4.06 1.90 -3.20
N ILE A 115 -3.54 1.36 -2.09
CA ILE A 115 -2.40 0.46 -2.05
C ILE A 115 -2.89 -0.85 -1.43
N GLU A 116 -2.96 -1.93 -2.20
CA GLU A 116 -3.48 -3.20 -1.69
C GLU A 116 -2.42 -3.94 -0.86
N ASP A 117 -2.75 -4.29 0.37
CA ASP A 117 -1.98 -5.29 1.11
C ASP A 117 -2.41 -6.68 0.65
N ALA A 118 -1.68 -7.20 -0.31
CA ALA A 118 -1.87 -8.51 -0.93
C ALA A 118 -0.81 -9.53 -0.45
N ALA A 119 -0.23 -9.29 0.74
CA ALA A 119 0.87 -10.09 1.28
C ALA A 119 0.58 -11.59 1.41
N GLU A 120 -0.69 -11.97 1.46
CA GLU A 120 -1.14 -13.35 1.59
C GLU A 120 -1.98 -13.85 0.40
N SER A 121 -2.20 -13.00 -0.61
CA SER A 121 -3.20 -13.24 -1.65
C SER A 121 -2.62 -13.53 -3.04
N ILE A 122 -1.37 -13.98 -3.12
CA ILE A 122 -0.82 -14.44 -4.40
C ILE A 122 -1.64 -15.63 -4.93
N GLY A 123 -2.08 -15.51 -6.20
CA GLY A 123 -2.97 -16.51 -6.81
C GLY A 123 -4.45 -16.33 -6.45
N SER A 124 -4.82 -15.34 -5.65
CA SER A 124 -6.22 -15.01 -5.35
C SER A 124 -6.78 -14.03 -6.38
N TYR A 125 -8.02 -14.28 -6.78
CA TYR A 125 -8.71 -13.47 -7.79
C TYR A 125 -10.04 -12.96 -7.24
N TYR A 126 -10.37 -11.72 -7.59
CA TYR A 126 -11.66 -11.11 -7.36
C TYR A 126 -12.23 -10.69 -8.71
N LYS A 127 -13.45 -11.18 -9.07
CA LYS A 127 -14.08 -10.91 -10.38
C LYS A 127 -13.11 -11.10 -11.56
N ASN A 128 -12.40 -12.23 -11.59
CA ASN A 128 -11.42 -12.61 -12.63
C ASN A 128 -10.18 -11.71 -12.75
N LYS A 129 -9.91 -10.86 -11.77
CA LYS A 129 -8.71 -10.04 -11.72
C LYS A 129 -7.91 -10.35 -10.45
N HIS A 130 -6.59 -10.52 -10.58
CA HIS A 130 -5.71 -10.85 -9.46
C HIS A 130 -5.71 -9.72 -8.41
N THR A 131 -5.83 -10.09 -7.14
CA THR A 131 -5.67 -9.16 -6.01
C THR A 131 -4.28 -8.51 -6.03
N GLY A 132 -4.20 -7.27 -5.55
CA GLY A 132 -2.97 -6.47 -5.65
C GLY A 132 -2.81 -5.73 -6.97
N THR A 133 -3.81 -5.82 -7.89
CA THR A 133 -3.77 -5.13 -9.19
C THR A 133 -4.93 -4.16 -9.43
N PHE A 134 -5.81 -3.97 -8.45
CA PHE A 134 -6.97 -3.08 -8.54
C PHE A 134 -6.62 -1.62 -8.21
N GLY A 135 -5.79 -1.43 -7.20
CA GLY A 135 -5.32 -0.11 -6.78
C GLY A 135 -4.20 0.44 -7.66
N LEU A 136 -3.61 1.52 -7.18
CA LEU A 136 -2.41 2.12 -7.80
C LEU A 136 -1.21 1.18 -7.71
N MET A 137 -1.09 0.51 -6.56
CA MET A 137 -0.06 -0.49 -6.27
C MET A 137 -0.62 -1.59 -5.39
N GLY A 138 0.00 -2.77 -5.44
CA GLY A 138 -0.23 -3.86 -4.52
C GLY A 138 1.10 -4.40 -3.97
N ALA A 139 1.12 -4.81 -2.71
CA ALA A 139 2.28 -5.38 -2.05
C ALA A 139 2.11 -6.89 -1.84
N LEU A 140 3.05 -7.68 -2.34
CA LEU A 140 3.15 -9.13 -2.08
C LEU A 140 4.24 -9.42 -1.06
N SER A 141 4.11 -10.56 -0.38
CA SER A 141 5.13 -11.08 0.53
C SER A 141 5.49 -12.52 0.17
N PHE A 142 6.79 -12.82 0.22
CA PHE A 142 7.36 -14.16 0.03
C PHE A 142 8.10 -14.61 1.31
N ASN A 143 7.62 -14.15 2.48
CA ASN A 143 8.17 -14.54 3.77
C ASN A 143 7.94 -16.04 4.02
N GLY A 144 8.67 -16.62 4.99
CA GLY A 144 8.66 -18.06 5.28
C GLY A 144 7.29 -18.69 5.55
N ASN A 145 6.33 -17.89 6.01
CA ASN A 145 4.96 -18.33 6.34
C ASN A 145 3.90 -18.00 5.28
N LYS A 146 4.31 -17.54 4.10
CA LYS A 146 3.37 -17.16 3.02
C LYS A 146 3.08 -18.32 2.07
N THR A 147 2.07 -18.16 1.23
CA THR A 147 1.63 -19.16 0.23
C THR A 147 2.78 -19.63 -0.65
N ILE A 148 3.65 -18.72 -1.07
CA ILE A 148 4.92 -19.01 -1.73
C ILE A 148 6.00 -18.31 -0.94
N THR A 149 7.12 -18.99 -0.68
CA THR A 149 8.24 -18.40 0.04
C THR A 149 9.54 -18.51 -0.73
N THR A 150 10.37 -17.49 -0.58
CA THR A 150 11.78 -17.47 -0.98
C THR A 150 12.69 -17.37 0.26
N GLY A 151 12.21 -17.80 1.44
CA GLY A 151 12.88 -17.60 2.73
C GLY A 151 12.61 -16.20 3.32
N GLY A 152 12.60 -15.19 2.51
CA GLY A 152 12.19 -13.82 2.69
C GLY A 152 11.89 -13.24 1.33
N GLY A 153 11.29 -12.06 1.25
CA GLY A 153 11.01 -11.42 -0.03
C GLY A 153 9.66 -10.73 -0.09
N GLY A 154 9.49 -9.94 -1.12
CA GLY A 154 8.26 -9.25 -1.45
C GLY A 154 8.31 -8.62 -2.83
N ALA A 155 7.19 -8.09 -3.29
CA ALA A 155 7.09 -7.39 -4.56
C ALA A 155 6.08 -6.27 -4.50
N ILE A 156 6.27 -5.24 -5.32
CA ILE A 156 5.25 -4.26 -5.66
C ILE A 156 4.69 -4.61 -7.04
N LEU A 157 3.37 -4.66 -7.13
CA LEU A 157 2.62 -4.78 -8.37
C LEU A 157 2.08 -3.40 -8.75
N THR A 158 2.23 -3.03 -10.02
CA THR A 158 1.60 -1.81 -10.55
C THR A 158 1.45 -1.89 -12.06
N ASN A 159 0.40 -1.28 -12.59
CA ASN A 159 0.20 -1.11 -14.04
C ASN A 159 0.82 0.20 -14.55
N ASN A 160 1.39 1.03 -13.69
CA ASN A 160 2.04 2.29 -14.05
C ASN A 160 3.54 2.09 -14.24
N LYS A 161 4.01 2.26 -15.47
CA LYS A 161 5.42 2.05 -15.84
C LYS A 161 6.38 3.01 -15.12
N GLU A 162 5.96 4.25 -14.89
CA GLU A 162 6.81 5.25 -14.21
C GLU A 162 6.94 4.91 -12.73
N ILE A 163 5.85 4.48 -12.09
CA ILE A 163 5.89 3.98 -10.70
C ILE A 163 6.79 2.75 -10.60
N ALA A 164 6.69 1.79 -11.54
CA ALA A 164 7.53 0.60 -11.53
C ALA A 164 9.02 0.95 -11.69
N LYS A 165 9.35 1.88 -12.57
CA LYS A 165 10.72 2.38 -12.79
C LYS A 165 11.24 3.08 -11.52
N LYS A 166 10.43 3.95 -10.92
CA LYS A 166 10.80 4.67 -9.69
C LYS A 166 10.95 3.71 -8.50
N ALA A 167 10.06 2.73 -8.37
CA ALA A 167 10.15 1.69 -7.35
C ALA A 167 11.46 0.91 -7.44
N LYS A 168 11.85 0.51 -8.65
CA LYS A 168 13.12 -0.17 -8.90
C LYS A 168 14.30 0.71 -8.52
N HIS A 169 14.30 1.97 -8.93
CA HIS A 169 15.34 2.94 -8.63
C HIS A 169 15.53 3.13 -7.13
N LEU A 170 14.46 3.46 -6.42
CA LEU A 170 14.50 3.67 -4.96
C LEU A 170 14.88 2.42 -4.18
N SER A 171 14.41 1.23 -4.60
CA SER A 171 14.72 -0.03 -3.91
C SER A 171 16.16 -0.51 -4.11
N THR A 172 16.89 0.08 -5.04
CA THR A 172 18.29 -0.20 -5.35
C THR A 172 19.20 0.98 -5.00
N THR A 173 18.91 1.63 -3.87
CA THR A 173 19.67 2.75 -3.30
C THR A 173 19.68 4.03 -4.13
N ALA A 174 18.78 4.19 -5.08
CA ALA A 174 18.73 5.34 -6.00
C ALA A 174 20.07 5.61 -6.72
N LYS A 175 20.79 4.52 -7.05
CA LYS A 175 22.03 4.62 -7.78
C LYS A 175 21.75 4.91 -9.25
N LEU A 176 22.47 5.91 -9.81
CA LEU A 176 22.46 6.18 -11.25
C LEU A 176 23.21 5.08 -12.01
N ASP A 177 22.72 4.78 -13.22
CA ASP A 177 23.36 3.81 -14.10
C ASP A 177 24.62 4.41 -14.71
N HIS A 178 25.75 4.11 -14.12
CA HIS A 178 27.06 4.51 -14.63
C HIS A 178 28.08 3.39 -14.40
N LYS A 179 28.98 3.18 -15.38
CA LYS A 179 29.91 2.05 -15.39
C LYS A 179 30.97 2.11 -14.26
N TRP A 180 31.39 3.31 -13.91
CA TRP A 180 32.51 3.52 -12.98
C TRP A 180 32.14 4.39 -11.78
N ASP A 181 31.15 5.25 -11.90
CA ASP A 181 30.74 6.16 -10.83
C ASP A 181 29.62 5.57 -9.97
N TYR A 182 29.66 5.88 -8.68
CA TYR A 182 28.68 5.46 -7.68
C TYR A 182 27.89 6.69 -7.21
N LEU A 183 27.21 7.33 -8.17
CA LEU A 183 26.36 8.49 -7.90
C LEU A 183 24.96 8.07 -7.52
N HIS A 184 24.37 8.75 -6.54
CA HIS A 184 23.03 8.59 -6.06
C HIS A 184 22.32 9.94 -6.16
N ASP A 185 21.20 10.01 -6.84
CA ASP A 185 20.50 11.27 -7.12
C ASP A 185 19.43 11.62 -6.08
N GLU A 186 19.10 10.67 -5.22
CA GLU A 186 18.12 10.85 -4.16
C GLU A 186 18.32 9.83 -3.02
N ILE A 187 17.51 9.95 -1.95
CA ILE A 187 17.50 8.96 -0.86
C ILE A 187 16.81 7.69 -1.34
N GLY A 188 17.59 6.61 -1.43
CA GLY A 188 17.09 5.28 -1.78
C GLY A 188 17.24 4.28 -0.63
N PHE A 189 16.77 3.06 -0.88
CA PHE A 189 16.74 1.97 0.10
C PHE A 189 17.47 0.75 -0.42
N ASN A 190 18.14 0.02 0.44
CA ASN A 190 18.64 -1.30 0.11
C ASN A 190 17.55 -2.35 0.35
N TYR A 191 16.51 -2.31 -0.49
CA TYR A 191 15.32 -3.15 -0.41
C TYR A 191 15.25 -4.22 -1.49
N ARG A 192 16.34 -4.43 -2.22
CA ARG A 192 16.44 -5.44 -3.26
C ARG A 192 16.38 -6.85 -2.66
N LEU A 193 15.68 -7.76 -3.33
CA LEU A 193 15.69 -9.19 -2.98
C LEU A 193 17.12 -9.73 -3.08
N PRO A 194 17.66 -10.38 -2.05
CA PRO A 194 18.97 -11.02 -2.12
C PRO A 194 19.03 -12.13 -3.16
N ASN A 195 20.20 -12.37 -3.75
CA ASN A 195 20.38 -13.35 -4.82
C ASN A 195 20.19 -14.82 -4.36
N ILE A 196 20.23 -15.05 -3.06
CA ILE A 196 20.05 -16.40 -2.49
C ILE A 196 18.59 -16.79 -2.37
N ASN A 197 17.68 -15.87 -2.49
CA ASN A 197 16.24 -16.04 -2.30
C ASN A 197 15.53 -16.45 -3.61
#